data_136fbbf9aca1b893a0eaecaab6b21b4d
#
_entry.id   136fbbf9aca1b893a0eaecaab6b21b4d
#
_cell.length_a   1.000
_cell.length_b   1.000
_cell.length_c   1.000
_cell.angle_alpha   90.00
_cell.angle_beta   90.00
_cell.angle_gamma   90.00
#
_symmetry.space_group_name_H-M   'P 1'
#
loop_
_entity.id
_entity.type
_entity.pdbx_description
1 polymer ?
#
loop_
_entity_poly.entity_id
_entity_poly.type
_entity_poly.pdbx_seq_one_letter_code
_entity_poly.pdbx_strand_id
1 'polypeptide(L)'
;MDWTTITIGLLGGLGLFLYGMEKMSDALNQLAGDGMKRVLTTLAGDRVRGLLTGTVFTAVTQSSSVTTVMCVSFVSAGLMSFPQSMGLILGANIGTTITAQLVAFKVTKYAMFLVAGGVLLQMILSLIHISEPTRRVF
;
A
#
# COMPACT_ATOMS: atom_id res chain seq x y z
N MET A 1 -15.08 16.10 27.31
CA MET A 1 -13.90 15.89 26.47
C MET A 1 -13.02 17.12 26.65
N ASP A 2 -11.92 16.96 27.39
CA ASP A 2 -11.12 18.09 27.84
C ASP A 2 -10.16 18.58 26.75
N TRP A 3 -10.08 19.86 26.58
CA TRP A 3 -9.21 20.49 25.58
C TRP A 3 -7.74 20.08 25.71
N THR A 4 -7.31 19.82 26.96
CA THR A 4 -5.96 19.31 27.26
C THR A 4 -5.71 17.92 26.66
N THR A 5 -6.67 17.01 26.79
CA THR A 5 -6.56 15.65 26.23
C THR A 5 -6.49 15.66 24.71
N ILE A 6 -7.30 16.53 24.07
CA ILE A 6 -7.30 16.70 22.61
C ILE A 6 -5.95 17.25 22.14
N THR A 7 -5.45 18.28 22.82
CA THR A 7 -4.18 18.93 22.46
C THR A 7 -3.00 17.96 22.61
N ILE A 8 -2.93 17.22 23.72
CA ILE A 8 -1.88 16.22 23.96
C ILE A 8 -1.96 15.10 22.93
N GLY A 9 -3.17 14.61 22.64
CA GLY A 9 -3.37 13.58 21.63
C GLY A 9 -2.98 14.03 20.23
N LEU A 10 -3.32 15.26 19.85
CA LEU A 10 -2.97 15.83 18.56
C LEU A 10 -1.47 16.04 18.39
N LEU A 11 -0.83 16.66 19.39
CA LEU A 11 0.63 16.90 19.37
C LEU A 11 1.42 15.60 19.45
N GLY A 12 1.00 14.67 20.31
CA GLY A 12 1.62 13.35 20.41
C GLY A 12 1.47 12.53 19.14
N GLY A 13 0.27 12.51 18.57
CA GLY A 13 0.01 11.81 17.30
C GLY A 13 0.79 12.41 16.14
N LEU A 14 0.83 13.74 16.04
CA LEU A 14 1.62 14.44 15.01
C LEU A 14 3.12 14.17 15.20
N GLY A 15 3.63 14.23 16.41
CA GLY A 15 5.04 13.93 16.71
C GLY A 15 5.40 12.49 16.32
N LEU A 16 4.56 11.53 16.68
CA LEU A 16 4.76 10.12 16.34
C LEU A 16 4.69 9.90 14.81
N PHE A 17 3.77 10.55 14.13
CA PHE A 17 3.65 10.51 12.67
C PHE A 17 4.91 11.04 11.98
N LEU A 18 5.37 12.23 12.37
CA LEU A 18 6.57 12.85 11.80
C LEU A 18 7.83 12.00 12.07
N TYR A 19 7.96 11.47 13.26
CA TYR A 19 9.06 10.56 13.62
C TYR A 19 9.03 9.28 12.78
N GLY A 20 7.85 8.67 12.62
CA GLY A 20 7.67 7.47 11.78
C GLY A 20 8.00 7.74 10.31
N MET A 21 7.59 8.90 9.79
CA MET A 21 7.88 9.31 8.42
C MET A 21 9.39 9.53 8.20
N GLU A 22 10.07 10.17 9.15
CA GLU A 22 11.53 10.36 9.12
C GLU A 22 12.26 9.00 9.12
N LYS A 23 11.89 8.09 10.01
CA LYS A 23 12.47 6.74 10.06
C LYS A 23 12.22 5.94 8.80
N MET A 24 11.04 6.07 8.21
CA MET A 24 10.75 5.42 6.93
C MET A 24 11.61 6.00 5.80
N SER A 25 11.77 7.32 5.74
CA SER A 25 12.64 7.98 4.76
C SER A 25 14.11 7.54 4.89
N ASP A 26 14.61 7.44 6.11
CA ASP A 26 15.96 6.95 6.39
C ASP A 26 16.15 5.49 5.95
N ALA A 27 15.18 4.64 6.27
CA ALA A 27 15.19 3.23 5.87
C ALA A 27 15.16 3.09 4.32
N LEU A 28 14.33 3.87 3.65
CA LEU A 28 14.28 3.90 2.19
C LEU A 28 15.60 4.34 1.57
N ASN A 29 16.25 5.36 2.14
CA ASN A 29 17.57 5.81 1.70
C ASN A 29 18.65 4.73 1.85
N GLN A 30 18.59 3.94 2.93
CA GLN A 30 19.54 2.85 3.16
C GLN A 30 19.31 1.67 2.22
N LEU A 31 18.05 1.38 1.89
CA LEU A 31 17.67 0.28 1.00
C LEU A 31 17.75 0.69 -0.49
N ALA A 32 17.59 1.96 -0.77
CA ALA A 32 17.51 2.48 -2.12
C ALA A 32 18.90 2.61 -2.73
N GLY A 33 19.29 1.59 -3.45
CA GLY A 33 20.32 1.74 -4.48
C GLY A 33 19.74 2.35 -5.76
N ASP A 34 20.58 2.50 -6.78
CA ASP A 34 20.21 3.01 -8.11
C ASP A 34 19.05 2.23 -8.75
N GLY A 35 18.87 0.96 -8.38
CA GLY A 35 17.77 0.11 -8.83
C GLY A 35 16.39 0.60 -8.41
N MET A 36 16.21 1.00 -7.15
CA MET A 36 14.94 1.52 -6.64
C MET A 36 14.59 2.85 -7.32
N LYS A 37 15.59 3.72 -7.50
CA LYS A 37 15.42 4.99 -8.20
C LYS A 37 14.97 4.80 -9.64
N ARG A 38 15.52 3.78 -10.34
CA ARG A 38 15.08 3.39 -11.69
C ARG A 38 13.66 2.91 -11.73
N VAL A 39 13.25 2.04 -10.78
CA VAL A 39 11.90 1.51 -10.70
C VAL A 39 10.91 2.67 -10.49
N LEU A 40 11.17 3.56 -9.55
CA LEU A 40 10.31 4.71 -9.29
C LEU A 40 10.25 5.67 -10.49
N THR A 41 11.37 5.93 -11.16
CA THR A 41 11.41 6.76 -12.37
C THR A 41 10.64 6.11 -13.51
N THR A 42 10.67 4.79 -13.64
CA THR A 42 9.91 4.06 -14.67
C THR A 42 8.41 4.06 -14.37
N LEU A 43 8.03 3.84 -13.11
CA LEU A 43 6.63 3.74 -12.70
C LEU A 43 5.95 5.10 -12.56
N ALA A 44 6.68 6.13 -12.22
CA ALA A 44 6.17 7.48 -11.96
C ALA A 44 6.84 8.56 -12.83
N GLY A 45 7.55 8.17 -13.88
CA GLY A 45 8.32 9.08 -14.73
C GLY A 45 7.48 10.14 -15.44
N ASP A 46 6.30 9.73 -15.93
CA ASP A 46 5.33 10.61 -16.57
C ASP A 46 4.09 10.77 -15.69
N ARG A 47 3.36 11.86 -15.88
CA ARG A 47 2.10 12.12 -15.17
C ARG A 47 1.09 10.99 -15.36
N VAL A 48 0.98 10.46 -16.57
CA VAL A 48 0.05 9.37 -16.92
C VAL A 48 0.48 8.06 -16.26
N ARG A 49 1.78 7.75 -16.30
CA ARG A 49 2.32 6.55 -15.63
C ARG A 49 2.15 6.64 -14.12
N GLY A 50 2.44 7.79 -13.53
CA GLY A 50 2.21 8.03 -12.10
C GLY A 50 0.74 7.86 -11.73
N LEU A 51 -0.16 8.40 -12.53
CA LEU A 51 -1.61 8.28 -12.31
C LEU A 51 -2.07 6.81 -12.38
N LEU A 52 -1.64 6.05 -13.39
CA LEU A 52 -1.97 4.63 -13.53
C LEU A 52 -1.38 3.82 -12.37
N THR A 53 -0.12 4.05 -12.03
CA THR A 53 0.57 3.35 -10.93
C THR A 53 -0.10 3.64 -9.58
N GLY A 54 -0.42 4.90 -9.30
CA GLY A 54 -1.12 5.30 -8.08
C GLY A 54 -2.51 4.70 -7.99
N THR A 55 -3.24 4.65 -9.11
CA THR A 55 -4.57 4.05 -9.19
C THR A 55 -4.52 2.55 -8.89
N VAL A 56 -3.64 1.81 -9.56
CA VAL A 56 -3.49 0.36 -9.37
C VAL A 56 -3.01 0.05 -7.96
N PHE A 57 -1.98 0.76 -7.49
CA PHE A 57 -1.43 0.54 -6.15
C PHE A 57 -2.48 0.78 -5.07
N THR A 58 -3.23 1.87 -5.15
CA THR A 58 -4.28 2.19 -4.17
C THR A 58 -5.49 1.27 -4.29
N ALA A 59 -5.86 0.85 -5.50
CA ALA A 59 -6.92 -0.14 -5.69
C ALA A 59 -6.58 -1.49 -5.04
N VAL A 60 -5.31 -1.87 -5.05
CA VAL A 60 -4.82 -3.11 -4.39
C VAL A 60 -4.70 -2.93 -2.87
N THR A 61 -4.05 -1.87 -2.42
CA THR A 61 -3.82 -1.62 -0.98
C THR A 61 -5.07 -1.12 -0.25
N GLN A 62 -6.04 -0.58 -0.98
CA GLN A 62 -7.28 -0.01 -0.46
C GLN A 62 -7.06 1.13 0.55
N SER A 63 -5.92 1.81 0.46
CA SER A 63 -5.56 2.91 1.36
C SER A 63 -4.80 4.01 0.61
N SER A 64 -5.49 5.10 0.32
CA SER A 64 -4.87 6.30 -0.26
C SER A 64 -3.92 7.00 0.70
N SER A 65 -4.18 6.89 2.00
CA SER A 65 -3.31 7.44 3.04
C SER A 65 -1.93 6.78 3.03
N VAL A 66 -1.87 5.45 2.91
CA VAL A 66 -0.62 4.71 2.77
C VAL A 66 0.14 5.17 1.52
N THR A 67 -0.54 5.27 0.38
CA THR A 67 0.05 5.76 -0.87
C THR A 67 0.62 7.17 -0.70
N THR A 68 -0.13 8.06 -0.07
CA THR A 68 0.30 9.46 0.13
C THR A 68 1.51 9.55 1.05
N VAL A 69 1.51 8.83 2.17
CA VAL A 69 2.65 8.79 3.11
C VAL A 69 3.89 8.22 2.44
N MET A 70 3.75 7.17 1.65
CA MET A 70 4.86 6.62 0.86
C MET A 70 5.40 7.65 -0.15
N CYS A 71 4.53 8.36 -0.87
CA CYS A 71 4.94 9.41 -1.79
C CYS A 71 5.75 10.50 -1.09
N VAL A 72 5.26 10.98 0.07
CA VAL A 72 5.98 11.98 0.87
C VAL A 72 7.35 11.47 1.30
N SER A 73 7.41 10.22 1.75
CA SER A 73 8.67 9.59 2.16
C SER A 73 9.66 9.45 1.00
N PHE A 74 9.20 9.05 -0.19
CA PHE A 74 10.05 8.96 -1.38
C PHE A 74 10.56 10.32 -1.83
N VAL A 75 9.74 11.37 -1.76
CA VAL A 75 10.16 12.74 -2.06
C VAL A 75 11.18 13.22 -1.03
N SER A 76 10.93 12.98 0.26
CA SER A 76 11.85 13.34 1.35
C SER A 76 13.18 12.61 1.26
N ALA A 77 13.16 11.36 0.81
CA ALA A 77 14.35 10.54 0.58
C ALA A 77 15.12 10.93 -0.71
N GLY A 78 14.59 11.84 -1.51
CA GLY A 78 15.19 12.23 -2.79
C GLY A 78 15.09 11.17 -3.89
N LEU A 79 14.22 10.16 -3.71
CA LEU A 79 14.00 9.08 -4.68
C LEU A 79 13.01 9.45 -5.77
N MET A 80 12.20 10.47 -5.52
CA MET A 80 11.14 10.92 -6.41
C MET A 80 11.07 12.45 -6.37
N SER A 81 10.78 13.06 -7.50
CA SER A 81 10.49 14.50 -7.55
C SER A 81 9.05 14.80 -7.14
N PHE A 82 8.81 16.00 -6.66
CA PHE A 82 7.47 16.46 -6.28
C PHE A 82 6.45 16.35 -7.44
N PRO A 83 6.75 16.76 -8.68
CA PRO A 83 5.81 16.59 -9.80
C PRO A 83 5.46 15.12 -10.10
N GLN A 84 6.37 14.19 -9.90
CA GLN A 84 6.12 12.76 -10.05
C GLN A 84 5.16 12.24 -8.96
N SER A 85 5.33 12.70 -7.72
CA SER A 85 4.45 12.33 -6.62
C SER A 85 3.01 12.80 -6.81
N MET A 86 2.81 13.95 -7.47
CA MET A 86 1.47 14.45 -7.77
C MET A 86 0.67 13.49 -8.66
N GLY A 87 1.30 12.89 -9.66
CA GLY A 87 0.65 11.87 -10.50
C GLY A 87 0.19 10.67 -9.67
N LEU A 88 1.04 10.17 -8.80
CA LEU A 88 0.71 9.06 -7.89
C LEU A 88 -0.43 9.39 -6.92
N ILE A 89 -0.43 10.59 -6.35
CA ILE A 89 -1.48 11.04 -5.42
C ILE A 89 -2.83 11.20 -6.13
N LEU A 90 -2.84 11.77 -7.32
CA LEU A 90 -4.05 11.85 -8.15
C LEU A 90 -4.56 10.45 -8.51
N GLY A 91 -3.66 9.56 -8.87
CA GLY A 91 -3.99 8.15 -9.12
C GLY A 91 -4.55 7.46 -7.87
N ALA A 92 -3.98 7.73 -6.71
CA ALA A 92 -4.48 7.20 -5.44
C ALA A 92 -5.93 7.62 -5.16
N ASN A 93 -6.28 8.86 -5.45
CA ASN A 93 -7.66 9.33 -5.33
C ASN A 93 -8.62 8.58 -6.27
N ILE A 94 -8.20 8.33 -7.50
CA ILE A 94 -8.97 7.51 -8.46
C ILE A 94 -9.08 6.07 -7.95
N GLY A 95 -7.99 5.47 -7.46
CA GLY A 95 -7.97 4.11 -6.91
C GLY A 95 -8.95 3.92 -5.76
N THR A 96 -9.10 4.94 -4.91
CA THR A 96 -10.10 4.94 -3.82
C THR A 96 -11.53 4.90 -4.37
N THR A 97 -11.82 5.58 -5.46
CA THR A 97 -13.17 5.58 -6.07
C THR A 97 -13.52 4.24 -6.71
N ILE A 98 -12.54 3.47 -7.17
CA ILE A 98 -12.75 2.11 -7.69
C ILE A 98 -13.36 1.21 -6.62
N THR A 99 -12.89 1.31 -5.38
CA THR A 99 -13.47 0.57 -4.26
C THR A 99 -14.94 0.91 -4.05
N ALA A 100 -15.27 2.20 -4.05
CA ALA A 100 -16.66 2.65 -3.93
C ALA A 100 -17.53 2.13 -5.07
N GLN A 101 -17.02 2.09 -6.28
CA GLN A 101 -17.69 1.53 -7.44
C GLN A 101 -17.93 0.02 -7.29
N LEU A 102 -16.93 -0.74 -6.85
CA LEU A 102 -17.05 -2.18 -6.61
C LEU A 102 -18.11 -2.48 -5.55
N VAL A 103 -18.18 -1.69 -4.49
CA VAL A 103 -19.21 -1.81 -3.46
C VAL A 103 -20.59 -1.45 -4.01
N ALA A 104 -20.70 -0.39 -4.81
CA ALA A 104 -21.95 0.05 -5.43
C ALA A 104 -22.54 -1.01 -6.38
N PHE A 105 -21.70 -1.74 -7.11
CA PHE A 105 -22.14 -2.85 -7.97
C PHE A 105 -22.45 -4.15 -7.21
N LYS A 106 -22.47 -4.14 -5.88
CA LYS A 106 -22.76 -5.30 -5.02
C LYS A 106 -21.88 -6.52 -5.32
N VAL A 107 -20.63 -6.30 -5.70
CA VAL A 107 -19.65 -7.36 -5.94
C VAL A 107 -19.41 -8.18 -4.67
N THR A 108 -19.72 -7.62 -3.50
CA THR A 108 -19.69 -8.32 -2.20
C THR A 108 -20.47 -9.64 -2.24
N LYS A 109 -21.50 -9.75 -3.07
CA LYS A 109 -22.28 -11.00 -3.23
C LYS A 109 -21.43 -12.12 -3.83
N TYR A 110 -20.49 -11.78 -4.71
CA TYR A 110 -19.56 -12.74 -5.32
C TYR A 110 -18.30 -12.97 -4.49
N ALA A 111 -17.99 -12.06 -3.59
CA ALA A 111 -16.82 -12.20 -2.69
C ALA A 111 -16.94 -13.46 -1.82
N MET A 112 -18.14 -13.80 -1.36
CA MET A 112 -18.38 -15.03 -0.59
C MET A 112 -18.04 -16.30 -1.38
N PHE A 113 -18.36 -16.34 -2.65
CA PHE A 113 -17.98 -17.45 -3.53
C PHE A 113 -16.48 -17.53 -3.76
N LEU A 114 -15.81 -16.38 -3.90
CA LEU A 114 -14.35 -16.31 -4.03
C LEU A 114 -13.64 -16.76 -2.75
N VAL A 115 -14.14 -16.34 -1.59
CA VAL A 115 -13.61 -16.76 -0.29
C VAL A 115 -13.81 -18.27 -0.09
N ALA A 116 -15.02 -18.79 -0.35
CA ALA A 116 -15.31 -20.22 -0.28
C ALA A 116 -14.41 -21.02 -1.23
N GLY A 117 -14.24 -20.57 -2.47
CA GLY A 117 -13.35 -21.19 -3.45
C GLY A 117 -11.89 -21.17 -2.99
N GLY A 118 -11.42 -20.06 -2.44
CA GLY A 118 -10.06 -19.91 -1.89
C GLY A 118 -9.81 -20.84 -0.70
N VAL A 119 -10.76 -20.94 0.22
CA VAL A 119 -10.68 -21.84 1.38
C VAL A 119 -10.68 -23.30 0.93
N LEU A 120 -11.55 -23.69 -0.02
CA LEU A 120 -11.57 -25.04 -0.57
C LEU A 120 -10.24 -25.36 -1.27
N LEU A 121 -9.71 -24.45 -2.05
CA LEU A 121 -8.42 -24.63 -2.71
C LEU A 121 -7.30 -24.80 -1.69
N GLN A 122 -7.30 -23.99 -0.64
CA GLN A 122 -6.33 -24.08 0.44
C GLN A 122 -6.44 -25.42 1.19
N MET A 123 -7.66 -25.90 1.44
CA MET A 123 -7.88 -27.21 2.06
C MET A 123 -7.36 -28.35 1.18
N ILE A 124 -7.62 -28.30 -0.13
CA ILE A 124 -7.13 -29.32 -1.08
C ILE A 124 -5.61 -29.31 -1.13
N LEU A 125 -4.98 -28.14 -1.22
CA LEU A 125 -3.53 -28.00 -1.22
C LEU A 125 -2.92 -28.44 0.13
N SER A 126 -3.58 -28.15 1.24
CA SER A 126 -3.16 -28.59 2.57
C SER A 126 -3.25 -30.11 2.70
N LEU A 127 -4.31 -30.73 2.19
CA LEU A 127 -4.46 -32.22 2.16
C LEU A 127 -3.41 -32.86 1.28
N ILE A 128 -3.07 -32.31 0.13
CA ILE A 128 -1.99 -32.78 -0.73
C ILE A 128 -0.64 -32.66 -0.01
N HIS A 129 -0.43 -31.60 0.75
CA HIS A 129 0.80 -31.37 1.52
C HIS A 129 0.93 -32.31 2.73
N ILE A 130 -0.20 -32.67 3.36
CA ILE A 130 -0.24 -33.66 4.47
C ILE A 130 -0.07 -35.08 3.95
N SER A 131 -0.46 -35.38 2.73
CA SER A 131 -0.31 -36.70 2.12
C SER A 131 1.11 -36.99 1.62
N GLU A 132 2.00 -35.98 1.54
CA GLU A 132 3.42 -36.24 1.39
C GLU A 132 3.99 -36.76 2.71
N PRO A 133 4.42 -38.03 2.76
CA PRO A 133 5.07 -38.56 3.95
C PRO A 133 6.31 -37.70 4.21
N THR A 134 6.33 -37.02 5.33
CA THR A 134 7.47 -36.28 5.82
C THR A 134 8.68 -37.21 5.91
N ARG A 135 9.44 -37.35 4.84
CA ARG A 135 10.79 -37.93 4.85
C ARG A 135 11.77 -36.95 5.52
N ARG A 136 11.36 -36.36 6.61
CA ARG A 136 12.24 -35.55 7.46
C ARG A 136 12.03 -35.93 8.92
N VAL A 137 12.11 -37.18 9.18
CA VAL A 137 12.44 -37.66 10.51
C VAL A 137 13.86 -38.22 10.39
N PHE A 138 14.80 -37.49 10.98
CA PHE A 138 16.25 -37.72 11.00
C PHE A 138 17.02 -37.21 9.81
#